data_282a5185a27a4145302fc83252583b75
#
_entry.id   282a5185a27a4145302fc83252583b75
#
_cell.length_a   1.000
_cell.length_b   1.000
_cell.length_c   1.000
_cell.angle_alpha   90.00
_cell.angle_beta   90.00
_cell.angle_gamma   90.00
#
_symmetry.space_group_name_H-M   'P 1'
#
loop_
_entity.id
_entity.type
_entity.pdbx_description
1 polymer ?
#
loop_
_entity_poly.entity_id
_entity_poly.type
_entity_poly.pdbx_seq_one_letter_code
_entity_poly.pdbx_strand_id
1 'polypeptide(L)'
;LDLYIGIYKRCRKEWLKMVTKINNILPFQTNKDIIEILINEARWKIASDWGRLNGEEQSFNVNKMLDENISNAGFSVVTFDKKHNLYVNTTLNLYANIIFYTIKNKLKTIQTLHRIYWNYYDTSSKTVLHKDELEKEYYSIIYNLHTNDGGTEINNKFYSSVGGQALIFPSNIYHKGIASTEFKHRFNLNMIVK
;
A
#
# COMPACT_ATOMS: atom_id res chain seq x y z
N LEU A 1 30.09 -25.04 2.48
CA LEU A 1 28.64 -24.88 2.67
C LEU A 1 28.34 -23.66 3.54
N ASP A 2 29.11 -23.42 4.60
CA ASP A 2 28.89 -22.32 5.56
C ASP A 2 29.16 -20.92 4.98
N LEU A 3 30.05 -20.78 4.01
CA LEU A 3 30.32 -19.52 3.33
C LEU A 3 29.11 -19.07 2.46
N TYR A 4 28.45 -20.02 1.80
CA TYR A 4 27.25 -19.74 0.99
C TYR A 4 26.05 -19.34 1.86
N ILE A 5 25.89 -19.97 3.00
CA ILE A 5 24.84 -19.64 3.98
C ILE A 5 25.08 -18.25 4.60
N GLY A 6 26.35 -17.88 4.83
CA GLY A 6 26.74 -16.57 5.35
C GLY A 6 26.44 -15.43 4.38
N ILE A 7 26.72 -15.60 3.09
CA ILE A 7 26.43 -14.62 2.03
C ILE A 7 24.92 -14.47 1.84
N TYR A 8 24.15 -15.56 1.83
CA TYR A 8 22.69 -15.53 1.73
C TYR A 8 22.04 -14.82 2.92
N LYS A 9 22.54 -15.04 4.14
CA LYS A 9 22.06 -14.35 5.35
C LYS A 9 22.43 -12.87 5.37
N ARG A 10 23.59 -12.50 4.83
CA ARG A 10 24.06 -11.10 4.76
C ARG A 10 23.27 -10.31 3.71
N CYS A 11 23.07 -10.85 2.53
CA CYS A 11 22.17 -10.28 1.52
C CYS A 11 20.75 -10.10 2.06
N ARG A 12 20.20 -11.10 2.77
CA ARG A 12 18.85 -11.01 3.35
C ARG A 12 18.72 -9.89 4.39
N LYS A 13 19.78 -9.56 5.16
CA LYS A 13 19.80 -8.45 6.12
C LYS A 13 19.90 -7.07 5.47
N GLU A 14 20.55 -6.95 4.32
CA GLU A 14 20.68 -5.67 3.61
C GLU A 14 19.44 -5.33 2.80
N TRP A 15 18.73 -6.31 2.25
CA TRP A 15 17.44 -6.12 1.58
C TRP A 15 16.35 -5.57 2.53
N LEU A 16 16.44 -5.89 3.82
CA LEU A 16 15.49 -5.46 4.87
C LEU A 16 15.57 -3.95 5.22
N LYS A 17 16.51 -3.19 4.64
CA LYS A 17 16.71 -1.76 4.95
C LYS A 17 16.38 -0.81 3.81
N MET A 18 16.09 -1.29 2.61
CA MET A 18 15.91 -0.45 1.43
C MET A 18 14.54 -0.64 0.78
N VAL A 19 14.01 0.44 0.23
CA VAL A 19 12.82 0.41 -0.62
C VAL A 19 13.20 -0.20 -1.96
N THR A 20 12.57 -1.33 -2.30
CA THR A 20 12.72 -1.97 -3.61
C THR A 20 11.66 -1.45 -4.56
N LYS A 21 12.06 -1.14 -5.80
CA LYS A 21 11.17 -0.72 -6.87
C LYS A 21 11.05 -1.80 -7.93
N ILE A 22 9.84 -2.11 -8.33
CA ILE A 22 9.58 -3.00 -9.48
C ILE A 22 8.70 -2.23 -10.47
N ASN A 23 9.20 -2.08 -11.69
CA ASN A 23 8.49 -1.38 -12.75
C ASN A 23 7.75 -2.35 -13.68
N ASN A 24 6.79 -1.81 -14.44
CA ASN A 24 6.09 -2.51 -15.51
C ASN A 24 5.44 -3.82 -15.05
N ILE A 25 4.70 -3.76 -13.93
CA ILE A 25 4.02 -4.93 -13.37
C ILE A 25 2.80 -5.30 -14.23
N LEU A 26 1.99 -4.30 -14.58
CA LEU A 26 0.86 -4.45 -15.52
C LEU A 26 1.00 -3.52 -16.71
N PRO A 27 0.39 -3.86 -17.86
CA PRO A 27 0.26 -2.96 -19.00
C PRO A 27 -0.48 -1.67 -18.61
N PHE A 28 -0.15 -0.57 -19.30
CA PHE A 28 -0.78 0.74 -19.06
C PHE A 28 -2.31 0.70 -19.21
N GLN A 29 -2.82 -0.01 -20.24
CA GLN A 29 -4.26 -0.13 -20.44
C GLN A 29 -4.95 -0.84 -19.28
N THR A 30 -4.37 -1.93 -18.77
CA THR A 30 -4.91 -2.65 -17.60
C THR A 30 -5.00 -1.75 -16.37
N ASN A 31 -4.02 -0.86 -16.15
CA ASN A 31 -4.09 0.11 -15.05
C ASN A 31 -5.26 1.10 -15.23
N LYS A 32 -5.55 1.53 -16.47
CA LYS A 32 -6.73 2.36 -16.76
C LYS A 32 -8.03 1.62 -16.47
N ASP A 33 -8.14 0.37 -16.89
CA ASP A 33 -9.33 -0.45 -16.66
C ASP A 33 -9.59 -0.62 -15.15
N ILE A 34 -8.54 -0.81 -14.35
CA ILE A 34 -8.65 -0.85 -12.88
C ILE A 34 -9.14 0.49 -12.33
N ILE A 35 -8.63 1.63 -12.83
CA ILE A 35 -9.07 2.96 -12.39
C ILE A 35 -10.55 3.16 -12.71
N GLU A 36 -11.01 2.76 -13.87
CA GLU A 36 -12.43 2.84 -14.25
C GLU A 36 -13.32 2.02 -13.31
N ILE A 37 -12.92 0.80 -12.94
CA ILE A 37 -13.61 -0.01 -11.94
C ILE A 37 -13.61 0.70 -10.57
N LEU A 38 -12.49 1.26 -10.15
CA LEU A 38 -12.38 1.99 -8.88
C LEU A 38 -13.29 3.22 -8.84
N ILE A 39 -13.44 3.93 -9.94
CA ILE A 39 -14.32 5.11 -10.03
C ILE A 39 -15.79 4.70 -10.05
N ASN A 40 -16.16 3.69 -10.80
CA ASN A 40 -17.56 3.38 -11.09
C ASN A 40 -18.19 2.36 -10.14
N GLU A 41 -17.39 1.43 -9.57
CA GLU A 41 -17.91 0.28 -8.85
C GLU A 41 -17.44 0.19 -7.40
N ALA A 42 -16.35 0.87 -7.02
CA ALA A 42 -15.78 0.74 -5.68
C ALA A 42 -16.68 1.41 -4.63
N ARG A 43 -17.00 0.66 -3.57
CA ARG A 43 -17.71 1.18 -2.41
C ARG A 43 -16.72 1.77 -1.42
N TRP A 44 -16.32 3.00 -1.67
CA TRP A 44 -15.34 3.71 -0.87
C TRP A 44 -15.83 3.95 0.58
N LYS A 45 -14.93 3.74 1.52
CA LYS A 45 -15.12 4.12 2.92
C LYS A 45 -14.09 5.18 3.28
N ILE A 46 -14.48 6.12 4.14
CA ILE A 46 -13.52 7.08 4.69
C ILE A 46 -12.48 6.29 5.48
N ALA A 47 -11.23 6.44 5.12
CA ALA A 47 -10.11 5.82 5.82
C ALA A 47 -9.78 6.63 7.06
N SER A 48 -10.51 6.38 8.14
CA SER A 48 -10.29 7.04 9.44
C SER A 48 -9.12 6.45 10.23
N ASP A 49 -8.69 5.23 9.89
CA ASP A 49 -7.69 4.45 10.64
C ASP A 49 -6.29 4.47 10.02
N TRP A 50 -5.95 5.48 9.27
CA TRP A 50 -4.62 5.60 8.66
C TRP A 50 -3.52 5.98 9.67
N GLY A 51 -3.84 5.95 10.93
CA GLY A 51 -2.92 6.26 12.01
C GLY A 51 -3.10 5.31 13.18
N ARG A 52 -2.84 4.02 13.02
CA ARG A 52 -2.50 3.17 14.16
C ARG A 52 -1.16 3.63 14.71
N LEU A 53 -1.19 4.71 15.45
CA LEU A 53 -0.08 5.10 16.29
C LEU A 53 0.04 4.01 17.38
N ASN A 54 1.15 3.28 17.37
CA ASN A 54 1.57 2.36 18.43
C ASN A 54 0.79 1.04 18.61
N GLY A 55 0.13 0.52 17.57
CA GLY A 55 -0.49 -0.82 17.68
C GLY A 55 -1.75 -0.89 18.53
N GLU A 56 -2.24 0.21 19.06
CA GLU A 56 -3.52 0.28 19.74
C GLU A 56 -4.65 0.37 18.72
N GLU A 57 -5.67 -0.48 18.86
CA GLU A 57 -6.92 -0.33 18.15
C GLU A 57 -7.61 0.94 18.66
N GLN A 58 -7.37 2.06 18.02
CA GLN A 58 -8.21 3.23 18.27
C GLN A 58 -9.57 2.94 17.68
N SER A 59 -10.55 2.73 18.55
CA SER A 59 -11.96 2.69 18.16
C SER A 59 -12.27 3.98 17.40
N PHE A 60 -12.91 3.83 16.24
CA PHE A 60 -13.37 4.95 15.43
C PHE A 60 -14.22 5.89 16.27
N ASN A 61 -13.73 7.07 16.57
CA ASN A 61 -14.49 8.11 17.27
C ASN A 61 -14.80 9.24 16.30
N VAL A 62 -16.01 9.21 15.72
CA VAL A 62 -16.51 10.25 14.80
C VAL A 62 -16.42 11.64 15.42
N ASN A 63 -16.65 11.76 16.73
CA ASN A 63 -16.60 13.04 17.42
C ASN A 63 -15.18 13.59 17.43
N LYS A 64 -14.15 12.76 17.60
CA LYS A 64 -12.75 13.17 17.54
C LYS A 64 -12.35 13.68 16.16
N MET A 65 -12.88 13.09 15.07
CA MET A 65 -12.69 13.61 13.72
C MET A 65 -13.28 15.01 13.52
N LEU A 66 -14.48 15.25 14.08
CA LEU A 66 -15.15 16.54 13.98
C LEU A 66 -14.44 17.61 14.83
N ASP A 67 -13.93 17.24 16.00
CA ASP A 67 -13.27 18.17 16.94
C ASP A 67 -11.84 18.52 16.50
N GLU A 68 -11.10 17.63 15.84
CA GLU A 68 -9.70 17.85 15.48
C GLU A 68 -9.51 18.48 14.09
N ASN A 69 -10.58 18.90 13.38
CA ASN A 69 -10.49 19.38 11.99
C ASN A 69 -9.65 18.44 11.09
N ILE A 70 -9.73 17.12 11.31
CA ILE A 70 -9.04 16.13 10.50
C ILE A 70 -9.71 16.12 9.13
N SER A 71 -9.21 16.99 8.28
CA SER A 71 -9.62 17.05 6.89
C SER A 71 -9.25 15.75 6.21
N ASN A 72 -10.23 15.03 5.73
CA ASN A 72 -10.19 13.98 4.73
C ASN A 72 -8.84 13.22 4.61
N ALA A 73 -8.71 12.13 5.37
CA ALA A 73 -7.52 11.28 5.30
C ALA A 73 -7.39 10.49 3.98
N GLY A 74 -8.42 10.53 3.12
CA GLY A 74 -8.56 9.74 1.91
C GLY A 74 -9.63 8.65 2.09
N PHE A 75 -9.73 7.80 1.09
CA PHE A 75 -10.72 6.72 1.06
C PHE A 75 -10.05 5.38 0.80
N SER A 76 -10.62 4.30 1.32
CA SER A 76 -10.14 2.96 1.05
C SER A 76 -11.25 1.94 0.83
N VAL A 77 -10.92 0.89 0.08
CA VAL A 77 -11.72 -0.32 -0.06
C VAL A 77 -10.86 -1.53 0.29
N VAL A 78 -11.20 -2.21 1.37
CA VAL A 78 -10.53 -3.46 1.76
C VAL A 78 -11.20 -4.60 1.00
N THR A 79 -10.44 -5.36 0.22
CA THR A 79 -10.94 -6.51 -0.53
C THR A 79 -10.48 -7.86 0.04
N PHE A 80 -9.43 -7.85 0.83
CA PHE A 80 -8.94 -9.03 1.55
C PHE A 80 -8.26 -8.62 2.85
N ASP A 81 -8.57 -9.31 3.94
CA ASP A 81 -7.89 -9.19 5.23
C ASP A 81 -7.92 -10.54 5.96
N LYS A 82 -6.77 -11.19 6.03
CA LYS A 82 -6.62 -12.51 6.66
C LYS A 82 -6.87 -12.45 8.17
N LYS A 83 -6.44 -11.37 8.84
CA LYS A 83 -6.60 -11.20 10.29
C LYS A 83 -8.08 -11.14 10.69
N HIS A 84 -8.91 -10.50 9.86
CA HIS A 84 -10.33 -10.33 10.10
C HIS A 84 -11.22 -11.30 9.32
N ASN A 85 -10.60 -12.30 8.67
CA ASN A 85 -11.28 -13.28 7.82
C ASN A 85 -12.21 -12.63 6.76
N LEU A 86 -11.80 -11.48 6.24
CA LEU A 86 -12.51 -10.74 5.21
C LEU A 86 -12.04 -11.19 3.84
N TYR A 87 -12.97 -11.62 3.01
CA TYR A 87 -12.75 -11.91 1.61
C TYR A 87 -13.91 -11.36 0.79
N VAL A 88 -13.62 -10.42 -0.09
CA VAL A 88 -14.60 -9.85 -1.03
C VAL A 88 -14.23 -10.32 -2.43
N ASN A 89 -15.06 -11.20 -3.00
CA ASN A 89 -14.87 -11.69 -4.37
C ASN A 89 -15.28 -10.61 -5.37
N THR A 90 -14.32 -9.82 -5.80
CA THR A 90 -14.52 -8.73 -6.78
C THR A 90 -13.45 -8.80 -7.87
N THR A 91 -13.72 -8.14 -9.00
CA THR A 91 -12.74 -7.93 -10.06
C THR A 91 -11.46 -7.25 -9.54
N LEU A 92 -11.60 -6.32 -8.59
CA LEU A 92 -10.47 -5.66 -7.92
C LEU A 92 -9.57 -6.66 -7.18
N ASN A 93 -10.16 -7.66 -6.52
CA ASN A 93 -9.39 -8.69 -5.84
C ASN A 93 -8.62 -9.59 -6.83
N LEU A 94 -9.21 -9.88 -7.99
CA LEU A 94 -8.52 -10.60 -9.06
C LEU A 94 -7.28 -9.83 -9.54
N TYR A 95 -7.41 -8.54 -9.85
CA TYR A 95 -6.27 -7.70 -10.26
C TYR A 95 -5.20 -7.60 -9.18
N ALA A 96 -5.58 -7.44 -7.91
CA ALA A 96 -4.64 -7.42 -6.80
C ALA A 96 -3.84 -8.73 -6.70
N ASN A 97 -4.48 -9.88 -6.90
CA ASN A 97 -3.80 -11.17 -6.94
C ASN A 97 -2.84 -11.30 -8.13
N ILE A 98 -3.22 -10.82 -9.32
CA ILE A 98 -2.33 -10.81 -10.49
C ILE A 98 -1.07 -9.97 -10.18
N ILE A 99 -1.24 -8.78 -9.60
CA ILE A 99 -0.13 -7.92 -9.19
C ILE A 99 0.75 -8.63 -8.15
N PHE A 100 0.13 -9.22 -7.12
CA PHE A 100 0.84 -9.96 -6.08
C PHE A 100 1.69 -11.10 -6.65
N TYR A 101 1.10 -11.97 -7.48
CA TYR A 101 1.83 -13.11 -8.06
C TYR A 101 2.92 -12.66 -9.03
N THR A 102 2.72 -11.56 -9.77
CA THR A 102 3.76 -10.97 -10.63
C THR A 102 4.95 -10.51 -9.79
N ILE A 103 4.71 -9.83 -8.66
CA ILE A 103 5.75 -9.39 -7.72
C ILE A 103 6.42 -10.59 -7.06
N LYS A 104 5.64 -11.55 -6.55
CA LYS A 104 6.14 -12.78 -5.92
C LYS A 104 7.06 -13.57 -6.84
N ASN A 105 6.75 -13.65 -8.13
CA ASN A 105 7.61 -14.34 -9.10
C ASN A 105 8.97 -13.65 -9.28
N LYS A 106 9.00 -12.32 -9.15
CA LYS A 106 10.25 -11.52 -9.23
C LYS A 106 11.02 -11.52 -7.91
N LEU A 107 10.29 -11.52 -6.76
CA LEU A 107 10.87 -11.50 -5.42
C LEU A 107 10.49 -12.76 -4.65
N LYS A 108 11.36 -13.75 -4.68
CA LYS A 108 11.15 -15.08 -4.04
C LYS A 108 11.05 -15.02 -2.51
N THR A 109 11.37 -13.89 -1.90
CA THR A 109 11.25 -13.68 -0.45
C THR A 109 9.81 -13.45 0.01
N ILE A 110 8.92 -13.03 -0.89
CA ILE A 110 7.50 -12.79 -0.59
C ILE A 110 6.74 -14.09 -0.81
N GLN A 111 6.03 -14.59 0.21
CA GLN A 111 5.37 -15.89 0.16
C GLN A 111 3.85 -15.82 0.28
N THR A 112 3.34 -15.02 1.20
CA THR A 112 1.92 -15.00 1.55
C THR A 112 1.35 -13.58 1.54
N LEU A 113 0.09 -13.50 1.11
CA LEU A 113 -0.69 -12.27 1.12
C LEU A 113 -1.52 -12.23 2.41
N HIS A 114 -1.50 -11.11 3.11
CA HIS A 114 -2.20 -10.91 4.37
C HIS A 114 -3.33 -9.89 4.29
N ARG A 115 -3.14 -8.81 3.53
CA ARG A 115 -4.16 -7.76 3.38
C ARG A 115 -4.07 -7.10 2.02
N ILE A 116 -5.22 -6.71 1.46
CA ILE A 116 -5.36 -5.95 0.22
C ILE A 116 -6.32 -4.80 0.48
N TYR A 117 -5.89 -3.59 0.20
CA TYR A 117 -6.77 -2.44 0.14
C TYR A 117 -6.35 -1.47 -0.95
N TRP A 118 -7.37 -0.92 -1.61
CA TRP A 118 -7.23 0.10 -2.62
C TRP A 118 -7.44 1.45 -1.96
N ASN A 119 -6.60 2.40 -2.32
CA ASN A 119 -6.64 3.74 -1.75
C ASN A 119 -6.94 4.75 -2.83
N TYR A 120 -7.75 5.73 -2.45
CA TYR A 120 -8.05 6.91 -3.22
C TYR A 120 -7.72 8.16 -2.40
N TYR A 121 -6.99 9.07 -3.02
CA TYR A 121 -6.66 10.38 -2.48
C TYR A 121 -7.16 11.43 -3.45
N ASP A 122 -7.89 12.41 -2.94
CA ASP A 122 -8.13 13.68 -3.61
C ASP A 122 -7.06 14.71 -3.24
N THR A 123 -7.09 15.90 -3.83
CA THR A 123 -6.12 16.97 -3.58
C THR A 123 -6.15 17.50 -2.14
N SER A 124 -7.23 17.28 -1.40
CA SER A 124 -7.39 17.70 0.00
C SER A 124 -6.93 16.63 1.00
N SER A 125 -6.66 15.42 0.54
CA SER A 125 -6.32 14.28 1.40
C SER A 125 -5.00 14.50 2.13
N LYS A 126 -5.04 14.44 3.45
CA LYS A 126 -3.88 14.55 4.35
C LYS A 126 -3.71 13.25 5.11
N THR A 127 -2.71 12.47 4.74
CA THR A 127 -2.44 11.20 5.42
C THR A 127 -1.51 11.38 6.61
N VAL A 128 -1.68 10.52 7.60
CA VAL A 128 -0.87 10.52 8.82
C VAL A 128 0.33 9.59 8.64
N LEU A 129 1.45 9.95 9.25
CA LEU A 129 2.63 9.09 9.33
C LEU A 129 2.32 7.87 10.18
N HIS A 130 2.43 6.67 9.61
CA HIS A 130 2.05 5.42 10.25
C HIS A 130 2.97 4.25 9.86
N LYS A 131 2.73 3.10 10.47
CA LYS A 131 3.28 1.79 10.11
C LYS A 131 2.12 0.88 9.79
N ASP A 132 2.27 0.04 8.78
CA ASP A 132 1.22 -0.93 8.42
C ASP A 132 1.16 -2.12 9.38
N GLU A 133 2.34 -2.64 9.78
CA GLU A 133 2.49 -3.71 10.76
C GLU A 133 3.72 -3.44 11.64
N LEU A 134 3.73 -3.97 12.87
CA LEU A 134 4.85 -3.79 13.80
C LEU A 134 5.89 -4.90 13.67
N GLU A 135 5.47 -6.07 13.23
CA GLU A 135 6.34 -7.22 13.09
C GLU A 135 7.29 -7.08 11.90
N LYS A 136 8.55 -7.48 12.10
CA LYS A 136 9.64 -7.26 11.12
C LYS A 136 9.56 -8.16 9.88
N GLU A 137 8.71 -9.17 9.90
CA GLU A 137 8.59 -10.15 8.83
C GLU A 137 7.58 -9.76 7.74
N TYR A 138 6.83 -8.67 7.96
CA TYR A 138 5.88 -8.15 6.99
C TYR A 138 6.48 -7.06 6.11
N TYR A 139 6.01 -7.04 4.86
CA TYR A 139 6.33 -6.02 3.88
C TYR A 139 5.06 -5.34 3.41
N SER A 140 5.17 -4.04 3.18
CA SER A 140 4.16 -3.24 2.49
C SER A 140 4.53 -3.14 1.01
N ILE A 141 3.56 -3.33 0.15
CA ILE A 141 3.67 -3.14 -1.29
C ILE A 141 2.70 -2.03 -1.67
N ILE A 142 3.22 -0.90 -2.14
CA ILE A 142 2.42 0.19 -2.72
C ILE A 142 2.55 0.12 -4.23
N TYR A 143 1.48 -0.27 -4.92
CA TYR A 143 1.43 -0.31 -6.37
C TYR A 143 0.67 0.91 -6.90
N ASN A 144 1.33 1.74 -7.69
CA ASN A 144 0.76 2.96 -8.25
C ASN A 144 0.10 2.66 -9.61
N LEU A 145 -1.16 3.06 -9.78
CA LEU A 145 -1.92 2.82 -11.01
C LEU A 145 -1.59 3.81 -12.13
N HIS A 146 -1.20 5.04 -11.77
CA HIS A 146 -0.85 6.07 -12.75
C HIS A 146 0.27 6.97 -12.23
N THR A 147 0.94 7.63 -13.17
CA THR A 147 1.99 8.62 -12.87
C THR A 147 1.35 9.95 -12.50
N ASN A 148 1.78 10.53 -11.39
CA ASN A 148 1.38 11.86 -10.94
C ASN A 148 2.43 12.44 -9.98
N ASP A 149 2.27 13.72 -9.59
CA ASP A 149 3.16 14.45 -8.68
C ASP A 149 3.02 14.05 -7.20
N GLY A 150 1.96 13.33 -6.84
CA GLY A 150 1.82 12.69 -5.53
C GLY A 150 2.75 11.49 -5.38
N GLY A 151 2.70 10.84 -4.22
CA GLY A 151 3.63 9.73 -3.97
C GLY A 151 3.49 9.12 -2.58
N THR A 152 4.57 8.48 -2.14
CA THR A 152 4.68 7.93 -0.80
C THR A 152 5.98 8.39 -0.16
N GLU A 153 5.88 8.98 1.02
CA GLU A 153 7.05 9.25 1.85
C GLU A 153 7.33 8.04 2.73
N ILE A 154 8.54 7.50 2.66
CA ILE A 154 8.98 6.34 3.42
C ILE A 154 10.28 6.71 4.14
N ASN A 155 10.28 6.66 5.47
CA ASN A 155 11.44 7.03 6.29
C ASN A 155 12.03 8.40 5.88
N ASN A 156 11.18 9.43 5.79
CA ASN A 156 11.50 10.80 5.40
C ASN A 156 12.05 10.97 3.96
N LYS A 157 11.91 9.96 3.11
CA LYS A 157 12.29 10.03 1.70
C LYS A 157 11.04 9.94 0.82
N PHE A 158 10.87 10.90 -0.08
CA PHE A 158 9.76 10.93 -1.02
C PHE A 158 10.02 10.02 -2.24
N TYR A 159 9.01 9.26 -2.61
CA TYR A 159 8.94 8.40 -3.79
C TYR A 159 7.71 8.80 -4.61
N SER A 160 7.92 9.40 -5.77
CA SER A 160 6.84 9.82 -6.66
C SER A 160 6.00 8.64 -7.14
N SER A 161 4.73 8.90 -7.42
CA SER A 161 3.82 7.92 -8.03
C SER A 161 4.19 7.71 -9.50
N VAL A 162 4.64 6.51 -9.84
CA VAL A 162 4.93 6.09 -11.21
C VAL A 162 3.99 4.95 -11.59
N GLY A 163 3.17 5.14 -12.62
CA GLY A 163 2.18 4.16 -13.07
C GLY A 163 2.83 2.81 -13.42
N GLY A 164 2.25 1.72 -12.94
CA GLY A 164 2.78 0.37 -13.12
C GLY A 164 3.99 0.02 -12.27
N GLN A 165 4.40 0.91 -11.32
CA GLN A 165 5.50 0.66 -10.39
C GLN A 165 4.97 0.25 -9.02
N ALA A 166 5.60 -0.76 -8.41
CA ALA A 166 5.47 -1.08 -6.99
C ALA A 166 6.68 -0.60 -6.19
N LEU A 167 6.41 -0.06 -5.01
CA LEU A 167 7.37 0.18 -3.93
C LEU A 167 7.18 -0.91 -2.89
N ILE A 168 8.27 -1.60 -2.50
CA ILE A 168 8.22 -2.68 -1.52
C ILE A 168 9.19 -2.33 -0.39
N PHE A 169 8.70 -2.34 0.85
CA PHE A 169 9.49 -1.97 2.02
C PHE A 169 8.96 -2.68 3.28
N PRO A 170 9.77 -2.80 4.36
CA PRO A 170 9.30 -3.39 5.61
C PRO A 170 8.11 -2.62 6.19
N SER A 171 7.03 -3.32 6.54
CA SER A 171 5.77 -2.71 7.01
C SER A 171 5.91 -1.93 8.33
N ASN A 172 6.97 -2.21 9.09
CA ASN A 172 7.29 -1.53 10.35
C ASN A 172 8.08 -0.22 10.18
N ILE A 173 8.26 0.26 8.94
CA ILE A 173 8.87 1.56 8.66
C ILE A 173 7.77 2.62 8.57
N TYR A 174 8.02 3.78 9.19
CA TYR A 174 7.11 4.91 9.11
C TYR A 174 6.99 5.42 7.67
N HIS A 175 5.75 5.57 7.24
CA HIS A 175 5.44 6.08 5.91
C HIS A 175 4.08 6.79 5.89
N LYS A 176 3.85 7.59 4.85
CA LYS A 176 2.56 8.23 4.57
C LYS A 176 2.35 8.40 3.07
N GLY A 177 1.09 8.36 2.63
CA GLY A 177 0.72 8.75 1.27
C GLY A 177 0.79 10.27 1.12
N ILE A 178 1.10 10.76 -0.07
CA ILE A 178 1.05 12.18 -0.45
C ILE A 178 0.08 12.28 -1.63
N ALA A 179 -0.97 13.10 -1.47
CA ALA A 179 -1.92 13.37 -2.53
C ALA A 179 -1.22 14.07 -3.72
N SER A 180 -1.81 13.95 -4.90
CA SER A 180 -1.39 14.76 -6.04
C SER A 180 -1.94 16.18 -5.92
N THR A 181 -1.19 17.16 -6.34
CA THR A 181 -1.64 18.57 -6.45
C THR A 181 -2.10 18.92 -7.86
N GLU A 182 -1.59 18.24 -8.88
CA GLU A 182 -1.92 18.45 -10.28
C GLU A 182 -3.11 17.61 -10.75
N PHE A 183 -3.25 16.40 -10.20
CA PHE A 183 -4.31 15.46 -10.56
C PHE A 183 -5.37 15.38 -9.46
N LYS A 184 -6.65 15.49 -9.84
CA LYS A 184 -7.78 15.43 -8.90
C LYS A 184 -7.83 14.11 -8.10
N HIS A 185 -7.25 13.04 -8.65
CA HIS A 185 -7.39 11.70 -8.13
C HIS A 185 -6.04 10.97 -8.15
N ARG A 186 -5.66 10.37 -7.03
CA ARG A 186 -4.54 9.43 -6.97
C ARG A 186 -5.05 8.10 -6.44
N PHE A 187 -4.83 7.04 -7.22
CA PHE A 187 -5.19 5.67 -6.84
C PHE A 187 -3.94 4.81 -6.66
N ASN A 188 -3.93 4.00 -5.64
CA ASN A 188 -2.94 2.94 -5.47
C ASN A 188 -3.56 1.70 -4.81
N LEU A 189 -2.85 0.59 -4.96
CA LEU A 189 -3.09 -0.64 -4.23
C LEU A 189 -2.04 -0.75 -3.12
N ASN A 190 -2.47 -0.98 -1.88
CA ASN A 190 -1.59 -1.37 -0.80
C ASN A 190 -1.84 -2.84 -0.43
N MET A 191 -0.77 -3.62 -0.34
CA MET A 191 -0.81 -5.01 0.09
C MET A 191 0.17 -5.22 1.23
N ILE A 192 -0.27 -5.99 2.23
CA ILE A 192 0.60 -6.48 3.29
C ILE A 192 0.91 -7.95 3.00
N VAL A 193 2.19 -8.27 2.98
CA VAL A 193 2.72 -9.58 2.59
C VAL A 193 3.79 -10.07 3.57
N LYS A 194 4.02 -11.40 3.56
CA LYS A 194 5.06 -12.06 4.36
C LYS A 194 5.85 -13.03 3.50
#